data_e1942c2a988fe7c7859ab1eb3c40a388
#
_entry.id   e1942c2a988fe7c7859ab1eb3c40a388
#
_cell.length_a   1.000
_cell.length_b   1.000
_cell.length_c   1.000
_cell.angle_alpha   90.00
_cell.angle_beta   90.00
_cell.angle_gamma   90.00
#
_symmetry.space_group_name_H-M   'P 1'
#
loop_
_entity.id
_entity.type
_entity.pdbx_description
1 polymer ?
#
loop_
_entity_poly.entity_id
_entity_poly.type
_entity_poly.pdbx_seq_one_letter_code
_entity_poly.pdbx_strand_id
1 'polypeptide(L)'
;MRTKRFQNRITAGRFTLPTAILISVSCWILTAVLLPETETQQSGYSLWETFCDFCIPTWANRLFSFILYAVIGYFLIQLNNTFAIIRMRASVQTSVYFLLISVCPSLHMLYAGDLAAASFLVALFFLFKSYQQARPTGSLFHAFVFIGLGSLLFPQLMLFVPIFWIGAYNFQSLQPKSFFASLVGWSVPYWLLLGHALYYGQMELFCQPFRELVTFAPTRFDYQPWELATLGYLLVLFIVS
;
A
#
# COMPACT_ATOMS: atom_id res chain seq x y z
N MET A 1 15.78 3.26 -36.07
CA MET A 1 16.72 2.41 -35.33
C MET A 1 17.36 3.04 -34.09
N ARG A 2 17.52 4.37 -33.99
CA ARG A 2 18.10 5.07 -32.80
C ARG A 2 17.24 4.98 -31.52
N THR A 3 15.93 5.00 -31.63
CA THR A 3 14.98 4.94 -30.48
C THR A 3 15.06 3.61 -29.72
N LYS A 4 15.17 2.49 -30.41
CA LYS A 4 15.31 1.16 -29.76
C LYS A 4 16.60 1.04 -28.94
N ARG A 5 17.69 1.74 -29.31
CA ARG A 5 18.95 1.72 -28.53
C ARG A 5 18.84 2.52 -27.23
N PHE A 6 18.05 3.60 -27.21
CA PHE A 6 17.83 4.43 -26.01
C PHE A 6 16.94 3.71 -25.01
N GLN A 7 15.84 3.12 -25.45
CA GLN A 7 14.96 2.29 -24.64
C GLN A 7 15.73 1.10 -24.02
N ASN A 8 16.55 0.40 -24.80
CA ASN A 8 17.36 -0.70 -24.27
C ASN A 8 18.43 -0.23 -23.27
N ARG A 9 18.96 0.98 -23.35
CA ARG A 9 19.90 1.52 -22.37
C ARG A 9 19.22 1.85 -21.04
N ILE A 10 18.01 2.38 -21.08
CA ILE A 10 17.23 2.70 -19.86
C ILE A 10 16.70 1.41 -19.23
N THR A 11 16.12 0.51 -20.01
CA THR A 11 15.56 -0.76 -19.50
C THR A 11 16.61 -1.79 -19.13
N ALA A 12 17.79 -1.77 -19.74
CA ALA A 12 18.92 -2.63 -19.41
C ALA A 12 19.92 -1.96 -18.45
N GLY A 13 19.74 -0.68 -18.12
CA GLY A 13 20.67 0.11 -17.33
C GLY A 13 20.80 -0.44 -15.90
N ARG A 14 22.03 -0.81 -15.53
CA ARG A 14 22.39 -1.29 -14.19
C ARG A 14 22.26 -0.17 -13.14
N PHE A 15 22.20 1.09 -13.60
CA PHE A 15 22.18 2.29 -12.76
C PHE A 15 20.79 2.94 -12.61
N THR A 16 19.73 2.46 -13.29
CA THR A 16 18.39 3.07 -13.25
C THR A 16 17.81 3.09 -11.85
N LEU A 17 17.88 1.99 -11.12
CA LEU A 17 17.37 1.91 -9.76
C LEU A 17 18.19 2.79 -8.77
N PRO A 18 19.53 2.72 -8.73
CA PRO A 18 20.31 3.60 -7.86
C PRO A 18 20.10 5.09 -8.13
N THR A 19 19.99 5.51 -9.40
CA THR A 19 19.72 6.91 -9.74
C THR A 19 18.33 7.34 -9.31
N ALA A 20 17.30 6.51 -9.49
CA ALA A 20 15.96 6.79 -9.02
C ALA A 20 15.90 6.93 -7.50
N ILE A 21 16.60 6.06 -6.75
CA ILE A 21 16.68 6.15 -5.29
C ILE A 21 17.38 7.45 -4.87
N LEU A 22 18.49 7.82 -5.51
CA LEU A 22 19.21 9.07 -5.19
C LEU A 22 18.32 10.31 -5.42
N ILE A 23 17.58 10.35 -6.54
CA ILE A 23 16.63 11.42 -6.82
C ILE A 23 15.53 11.45 -5.74
N SER A 24 14.98 10.29 -5.39
CA SER A 24 13.94 10.17 -4.37
C SER A 24 14.44 10.68 -3.02
N VAL A 25 15.62 10.25 -2.55
CA VAL A 25 16.23 10.75 -1.30
C VAL A 25 16.43 12.26 -1.34
N SER A 26 16.92 12.78 -2.47
CA SER A 26 17.13 14.24 -2.63
C SER A 26 15.80 15.00 -2.54
N CYS A 27 14.72 14.50 -3.14
CA CYS A 27 13.39 15.09 -3.05
C CYS A 27 12.86 15.06 -1.62
N TRP A 28 13.05 13.95 -0.88
CA TRP A 28 12.65 13.86 0.54
C TRP A 28 13.37 14.88 1.42
N ILE A 29 14.69 15.00 1.24
CA ILE A 29 15.50 16.00 1.97
C ILE A 29 15.04 17.41 1.60
N LEU A 30 14.82 17.68 0.31
CA LEU A 30 14.38 19.00 -0.15
C LEU A 30 13.01 19.38 0.45
N THR A 31 12.07 18.44 0.45
CA THR A 31 10.75 18.64 1.08
C THR A 31 10.88 18.89 2.58
N ALA A 32 11.79 18.18 3.26
CA ALA A 32 12.01 18.35 4.69
C ALA A 32 12.56 19.75 5.03
N VAL A 33 13.37 20.33 4.13
CA VAL A 33 13.97 21.66 4.33
C VAL A 33 13.02 22.79 3.91
N LEU A 34 12.32 22.63 2.77
CA LEU A 34 11.48 23.69 2.20
C LEU A 34 10.07 23.75 2.81
N LEU A 35 9.54 22.60 3.27
CA LEU A 35 8.19 22.47 3.82
C LEU A 35 8.26 21.83 5.22
N PRO A 36 8.86 22.53 6.21
CA PRO A 36 8.99 21.98 7.57
C PRO A 36 7.65 21.74 8.25
N GLU A 37 6.65 22.56 7.96
CA GLU A 37 5.31 22.54 8.54
C GLU A 37 4.26 22.14 7.48
N THR A 38 4.29 20.90 7.02
CA THR A 38 3.11 20.33 6.37
C THR A 38 2.14 19.93 7.47
N GLU A 39 0.99 20.60 7.53
CA GLU A 39 -0.10 20.19 8.39
C GLU A 39 -0.39 18.73 8.11
N THR A 40 -0.36 17.91 9.15
CA THR A 40 -0.80 16.50 9.06
C THR A 40 -2.26 16.54 8.66
N GLN A 41 -2.52 16.23 7.40
CA GLN A 41 -3.88 16.15 6.89
C GLN A 41 -4.60 15.09 7.72
N GLN A 42 -5.55 15.53 8.54
CA GLN A 42 -6.37 14.64 9.35
C GLN A 42 -7.03 13.65 8.40
N SER A 43 -6.63 12.39 8.51
CA SER A 43 -7.12 11.34 7.61
C SER A 43 -8.57 10.95 7.88
N GLY A 44 -9.18 11.50 8.93
CA GLY A 44 -10.56 11.22 9.32
C GLY A 44 -10.80 9.78 9.80
N TYR A 45 -9.73 9.00 9.96
CA TYR A 45 -9.79 7.64 10.50
C TYR A 45 -9.30 7.64 11.94
N SER A 46 -10.22 7.42 12.87
CA SER A 46 -9.98 7.58 14.30
C SER A 46 -8.95 6.60 14.88
N LEU A 47 -8.88 5.37 14.39
CA LEU A 47 -7.83 4.44 14.83
C LEU A 47 -6.44 4.93 14.40
N TRP A 48 -6.31 5.51 13.21
CA TRP A 48 -5.07 6.10 12.75
C TRP A 48 -4.68 7.32 13.59
N GLU A 49 -5.65 8.20 13.90
CA GLU A 49 -5.42 9.38 14.74
C GLU A 49 -4.95 8.97 16.14
N THR A 50 -5.55 7.94 16.75
CA THR A 50 -5.10 7.38 18.04
C THR A 50 -3.65 6.88 17.98
N PHE A 51 -3.21 6.33 16.85
CA PHE A 51 -1.81 5.92 16.65
C PHE A 51 -0.88 7.11 16.44
N CYS A 52 -1.32 8.16 15.74
CA CYS A 52 -0.52 9.35 15.46
C CYS A 52 -0.41 10.31 16.66
N ASP A 53 -1.39 10.32 17.57
CA ASP A 53 -1.34 11.08 18.83
C ASP A 53 -0.19 10.63 19.76
N PHE A 54 0.43 9.50 19.47
CA PHE A 54 1.69 9.07 20.05
C PHE A 54 2.85 9.95 19.52
N CYS A 55 2.82 11.26 19.81
CA CYS A 55 3.89 12.28 19.67
C CYS A 55 5.08 11.89 18.78
N ILE A 56 4.82 11.46 17.54
CA ILE A 56 5.89 11.16 16.58
C ILE A 56 6.35 12.52 16.00
N PRO A 57 7.60 12.94 16.23
CA PRO A 57 8.09 14.20 15.68
C PRO A 57 8.02 14.14 14.13
N THR A 58 7.76 15.28 13.49
CA THR A 58 7.57 15.39 12.02
C THR A 58 8.71 14.79 11.21
N TRP A 59 9.96 14.92 11.69
CA TRP A 59 11.12 14.30 11.03
C TRP A 59 11.08 12.77 11.08
N ALA A 60 10.62 12.19 12.19
CA ALA A 60 10.49 10.74 12.34
C ALA A 60 9.34 10.20 11.46
N ASN A 61 8.22 10.93 11.39
CA ASN A 61 7.11 10.58 10.51
C ASN A 61 7.56 10.51 9.04
N ARG A 62 8.32 11.49 8.56
CA ARG A 62 8.90 11.49 7.21
C ARG A 62 9.87 10.33 6.99
N LEU A 63 10.69 10.02 7.98
CA LEU A 63 11.63 8.92 7.91
C LEU A 63 10.90 7.57 7.85
N PHE A 64 9.86 7.38 8.67
CA PHE A 64 9.03 6.18 8.62
C PHE A 64 8.30 6.05 7.27
N SER A 65 7.77 7.16 6.72
CA SER A 65 7.18 7.17 5.39
C SER A 65 8.20 6.69 4.34
N PHE A 66 9.41 7.26 4.34
CA PHE A 66 10.46 6.84 3.40
C PHE A 66 10.81 5.35 3.52
N ILE A 67 10.96 4.84 4.76
CA ILE A 67 11.23 3.42 5.02
C ILE A 67 10.09 2.56 4.49
N LEU A 68 8.83 2.95 4.73
CA LEU A 68 7.66 2.21 4.27
C LEU A 68 7.62 2.13 2.74
N TYR A 69 7.87 3.24 2.04
CA TYR A 69 7.94 3.26 0.58
C TYR A 69 9.11 2.43 0.04
N ALA A 70 10.25 2.41 0.75
CA ALA A 70 11.37 1.52 0.40
C ALA A 70 10.98 0.04 0.55
N VAL A 71 10.24 -0.30 1.61
CA VAL A 71 9.72 -1.65 1.83
C VAL A 71 8.72 -2.04 0.74
N ILE A 72 7.78 -1.15 0.39
CA ILE A 72 6.84 -1.38 -0.72
C ILE A 72 7.62 -1.60 -2.03
N GLY A 73 8.62 -0.75 -2.32
CA GLY A 73 9.47 -0.91 -3.51
C GLY A 73 10.21 -2.26 -3.54
N TYR A 74 10.72 -2.71 -2.40
CA TYR A 74 11.33 -4.04 -2.27
C TYR A 74 10.32 -5.17 -2.54
N PHE A 75 9.11 -5.07 -1.97
CA PHE A 75 8.06 -6.05 -2.22
C PHE A 75 7.60 -6.09 -3.67
N LEU A 76 7.56 -4.95 -4.36
CA LEU A 76 7.26 -4.89 -5.80
C LEU A 76 8.31 -5.66 -6.62
N ILE A 77 9.60 -5.50 -6.29
CA ILE A 77 10.69 -6.28 -6.91
C ILE A 77 10.50 -7.77 -6.65
N GLN A 78 10.27 -8.13 -5.38
CA GLN A 78 10.12 -9.52 -4.96
C GLN A 78 8.91 -10.18 -5.64
N LEU A 79 7.79 -9.46 -5.71
CA LEU A 79 6.56 -9.95 -6.35
C LEU A 79 6.78 -10.20 -7.84
N ASN A 80 7.44 -9.27 -8.55
CA ASN A 80 7.72 -9.46 -9.97
C ASN A 80 8.76 -10.56 -10.22
N ASN A 81 9.80 -10.67 -9.37
CA ASN A 81 10.82 -11.71 -9.52
C ASN A 81 10.27 -13.11 -9.24
N THR A 82 9.32 -13.23 -8.28
CA THR A 82 8.76 -14.54 -7.90
C THR A 82 7.68 -15.01 -8.86
N PHE A 83 6.83 -14.11 -9.34
CA PHE A 83 5.65 -14.47 -10.13
C PHE A 83 5.74 -14.04 -11.59
N ALA A 84 6.80 -13.34 -12.00
CA ALA A 84 7.01 -12.85 -13.37
C ALA A 84 5.78 -12.13 -13.96
N ILE A 85 5.10 -11.30 -13.12
CA ILE A 85 3.84 -10.62 -13.48
C ILE A 85 4.04 -9.70 -14.66
N ILE A 86 5.14 -8.95 -14.64
CA ILE A 86 5.49 -8.01 -15.70
C ILE A 86 6.74 -8.56 -16.40
N ARG A 87 6.67 -8.67 -17.74
CA ARG A 87 7.79 -9.13 -18.58
C ARG A 87 8.96 -8.13 -18.67
N MET A 88 8.93 -7.08 -17.85
CA MET A 88 9.99 -6.09 -17.73
C MET A 88 10.86 -6.39 -16.50
N ARG A 89 12.08 -5.85 -16.50
CA ARG A 89 12.95 -5.95 -15.31
C ARG A 89 12.29 -5.25 -14.12
N ALA A 90 12.24 -5.92 -12.99
CA ALA A 90 11.66 -5.41 -11.75
C ALA A 90 12.28 -4.06 -11.33
N SER A 91 13.56 -3.83 -11.63
CA SER A 91 14.27 -2.57 -11.34
C SER A 91 13.67 -1.36 -12.04
N VAL A 92 13.15 -1.50 -13.26
CA VAL A 92 12.54 -0.39 -14.01
C VAL A 92 11.20 -0.01 -13.40
N GLN A 93 10.37 -1.01 -13.09
CA GLN A 93 9.08 -0.80 -12.42
C GLN A 93 9.25 -0.04 -11.09
N THR A 94 10.20 -0.49 -10.27
CA THR A 94 10.47 0.13 -8.97
C THR A 94 11.09 1.51 -9.11
N SER A 95 11.91 1.76 -10.14
CA SER A 95 12.44 3.09 -10.42
C SER A 95 11.32 4.09 -10.77
N VAL A 96 10.36 3.68 -11.62
CA VAL A 96 9.19 4.50 -11.96
C VAL A 96 8.35 4.76 -10.70
N TYR A 97 8.13 3.75 -9.86
CA TYR A 97 7.41 3.89 -8.61
C TYR A 97 8.06 4.95 -7.70
N PHE A 98 9.38 4.88 -7.46
CA PHE A 98 10.11 5.87 -6.64
C PHE A 98 10.03 7.28 -7.22
N LEU A 99 10.17 7.43 -8.54
CA LEU A 99 10.05 8.74 -9.19
C LEU A 99 8.65 9.33 -9.05
N LEU A 100 7.60 8.53 -9.22
CA LEU A 100 6.22 8.99 -9.09
C LEU A 100 5.90 9.48 -7.67
N ILE A 101 6.34 8.74 -6.65
CA ILE A 101 6.13 9.15 -5.24
C ILE A 101 6.91 10.43 -4.94
N SER A 102 8.12 10.56 -5.48
CA SER A 102 8.98 11.74 -5.23
C SER A 102 8.40 13.04 -5.79
N VAL A 103 7.52 12.96 -6.77
CA VAL A 103 6.87 14.14 -7.38
C VAL A 103 5.80 14.74 -6.46
N CYS A 104 5.21 13.94 -5.57
CA CYS A 104 4.12 14.38 -4.69
C CYS A 104 4.63 14.62 -3.25
N PRO A 105 4.89 15.88 -2.83
CA PRO A 105 5.38 16.19 -1.49
C PRO A 105 4.41 15.77 -0.37
N SER A 106 3.10 15.73 -0.65
CA SER A 106 2.08 15.24 0.28
C SER A 106 2.30 13.79 0.70
N LEU A 107 2.87 12.95 -0.17
CA LEU A 107 3.18 11.55 0.12
C LEU A 107 4.46 11.38 0.98
N HIS A 108 5.19 12.45 1.28
CA HIS A 108 6.38 12.38 2.13
C HIS A 108 6.06 12.33 3.63
N MET A 109 4.78 12.32 3.99
CA MET A 109 4.27 12.07 5.34
C MET A 109 3.60 10.70 5.37
N LEU A 110 3.60 10.07 6.54
CA LEU A 110 2.98 8.76 6.72
C LEU A 110 1.47 8.92 6.93
N TYR A 111 0.68 8.24 6.10
CA TYR A 111 -0.77 8.20 6.20
C TYR A 111 -1.29 6.77 6.42
N ALA A 112 -2.53 6.65 6.90
CA ALA A 112 -3.22 5.37 7.03
C ALA A 112 -3.23 4.57 5.71
N GLY A 113 -3.44 5.27 4.60
CA GLY A 113 -3.45 4.68 3.26
C GLY A 113 -2.13 4.02 2.86
N ASP A 114 -0.98 4.54 3.32
CA ASP A 114 0.34 3.99 2.99
C ASP A 114 0.55 2.63 3.66
N LEU A 115 0.16 2.49 4.94
CA LEU A 115 0.20 1.23 5.65
C LEU A 115 -0.82 0.23 5.08
N ALA A 116 -2.00 0.71 4.70
CA ALA A 116 -2.99 -0.11 4.01
C ALA A 116 -2.47 -0.61 2.67
N ALA A 117 -1.79 0.24 1.88
CA ALA A 117 -1.17 -0.15 0.62
C ALA A 117 -0.06 -1.20 0.81
N ALA A 118 0.78 -1.04 1.84
CA ALA A 118 1.79 -2.04 2.19
C ALA A 118 1.15 -3.37 2.59
N SER A 119 0.13 -3.35 3.46
CA SER A 119 -0.62 -4.54 3.86
C SER A 119 -1.29 -5.23 2.68
N PHE A 120 -1.89 -4.45 1.79
CA PHE A 120 -2.52 -4.96 0.56
C PHE A 120 -1.50 -5.64 -0.36
N LEU A 121 -0.31 -5.07 -0.52
CA LEU A 121 0.75 -5.64 -1.35
C LEU A 121 1.24 -6.98 -0.78
N VAL A 122 1.40 -7.07 0.55
CA VAL A 122 1.76 -8.33 1.22
C VAL A 122 0.63 -9.36 1.06
N ALA A 123 -0.62 -8.94 1.18
CA ALA A 123 -1.78 -9.80 0.95
C ALA A 123 -1.80 -10.35 -0.48
N LEU A 124 -1.53 -9.50 -1.48
CA LEU A 124 -1.38 -9.93 -2.88
C LEU A 124 -0.26 -10.94 -3.06
N PHE A 125 0.90 -10.72 -2.42
CA PHE A 125 2.01 -11.68 -2.48
C PHE A 125 1.57 -13.07 -2.01
N PHE A 126 0.86 -13.17 -0.89
CA PHE A 126 0.36 -14.44 -0.38
C PHE A 126 -0.76 -15.03 -1.24
N LEU A 127 -1.61 -14.18 -1.85
CA LEU A 127 -2.63 -14.62 -2.79
C LEU A 127 -1.98 -15.26 -4.03
N PHE A 128 -1.00 -14.61 -4.65
CA PHE A 128 -0.26 -15.17 -5.78
C PHE A 128 0.51 -16.43 -5.39
N LYS A 129 1.08 -16.46 -4.19
CA LYS A 129 1.76 -17.64 -3.65
C LYS A 129 0.82 -18.84 -3.51
N SER A 130 -0.49 -18.63 -3.33
CA SER A 130 -1.48 -19.73 -3.24
C SER A 130 -1.76 -20.40 -4.57
N TYR A 131 -1.35 -19.80 -5.70
CA TYR A 131 -1.57 -20.32 -7.03
C TYR A 131 -1.00 -21.73 -7.20
N GLN A 132 -1.83 -22.68 -7.62
CA GLN A 132 -1.47 -24.08 -7.84
C GLN A 132 -0.77 -24.80 -6.68
N GLN A 133 -0.90 -24.32 -5.44
CA GLN A 133 -0.38 -25.02 -4.28
C GLN A 133 -1.24 -26.22 -3.89
N ALA A 134 -0.59 -27.34 -3.55
CA ALA A 134 -1.29 -28.51 -3.02
C ALA A 134 -2.03 -28.25 -1.71
N ARG A 135 -1.53 -27.31 -0.89
CA ARG A 135 -2.11 -26.89 0.40
C ARG A 135 -2.14 -25.36 0.52
N PRO A 136 -3.08 -24.68 -0.14
CA PRO A 136 -3.13 -23.21 -0.19
C PRO A 136 -3.64 -22.56 1.10
N THR A 137 -4.12 -23.36 2.08
CA THR A 137 -4.79 -22.89 3.29
C THR A 137 -3.97 -21.87 4.07
N GLY A 138 -2.66 -22.12 4.28
CA GLY A 138 -1.78 -21.21 5.01
C GLY A 138 -1.53 -19.89 4.26
N SER A 139 -1.34 -19.97 2.94
CA SER A 139 -1.12 -18.77 2.13
C SER A 139 -2.37 -17.88 2.10
N LEU A 140 -3.56 -18.46 1.94
CA LEU A 140 -4.81 -17.72 2.00
C LEU A 140 -5.08 -17.14 3.39
N PHE A 141 -4.81 -17.89 4.47
CA PHE A 141 -4.90 -17.38 5.82
C PHE A 141 -4.08 -16.09 5.98
N HIS A 142 -2.78 -16.12 5.61
CA HIS A 142 -1.92 -14.94 5.72
C HIS A 142 -2.39 -13.77 4.83
N ALA A 143 -2.83 -14.05 3.59
CA ALA A 143 -3.36 -13.01 2.72
C ALA A 143 -4.51 -12.26 3.38
N PHE A 144 -5.44 -12.97 3.98
CA PHE A 144 -6.61 -12.37 4.63
C PHE A 144 -6.30 -11.73 5.99
N VAL A 145 -5.30 -12.20 6.73
CA VAL A 145 -4.79 -11.50 7.92
C VAL A 145 -4.27 -10.12 7.55
N PHE A 146 -3.49 -10.01 6.46
CA PHE A 146 -2.96 -8.71 6.03
C PHE A 146 -4.05 -7.78 5.49
N ILE A 147 -5.07 -8.28 4.79
CA ILE A 147 -6.25 -7.47 4.44
C ILE A 147 -6.96 -6.98 5.70
N GLY A 148 -7.14 -7.86 6.69
CA GLY A 148 -7.74 -7.51 7.97
C GLY A 148 -6.96 -6.43 8.71
N LEU A 149 -5.62 -6.55 8.78
CA LEU A 149 -4.75 -5.54 9.39
C LEU A 149 -4.85 -4.19 8.67
N GLY A 150 -4.77 -4.19 7.35
CA GLY A 150 -4.90 -2.96 6.56
C GLY A 150 -6.28 -2.33 6.70
N SER A 151 -7.34 -3.14 6.82
CA SER A 151 -8.71 -2.64 6.96
C SER A 151 -9.02 -2.05 8.34
N LEU A 152 -8.21 -2.32 9.36
CA LEU A 152 -8.32 -1.62 10.65
C LEU A 152 -7.91 -0.15 10.54
N LEU A 153 -6.90 0.14 9.72
CA LEU A 153 -6.37 1.50 9.53
C LEU A 153 -7.09 2.24 8.40
N PHE A 154 -7.52 1.50 7.38
CA PHE A 154 -8.22 2.01 6.19
C PHE A 154 -9.41 1.09 5.85
N PRO A 155 -10.60 1.35 6.44
CA PRO A 155 -11.75 0.45 6.38
C PRO A 155 -12.21 0.06 4.98
N GLN A 156 -12.00 0.93 3.97
CA GLN A 156 -12.36 0.64 2.59
C GLN A 156 -11.64 -0.59 2.02
N LEU A 157 -10.54 -1.02 2.65
CA LEU A 157 -9.84 -2.25 2.25
C LEU A 157 -10.70 -3.51 2.45
N MET A 158 -11.73 -3.47 3.31
CA MET A 158 -12.73 -4.55 3.44
C MET A 158 -13.41 -4.89 2.12
N LEU A 159 -13.60 -3.91 1.25
CA LEU A 159 -14.24 -4.11 -0.05
C LEU A 159 -13.43 -5.02 -0.98
N PHE A 160 -12.14 -5.20 -0.70
CA PHE A 160 -11.29 -6.12 -1.46
C PHE A 160 -11.41 -7.58 -1.03
N VAL A 161 -12.01 -7.87 0.14
CA VAL A 161 -12.21 -9.25 0.61
C VAL A 161 -12.92 -10.14 -0.42
N PRO A 162 -14.10 -9.75 -0.98
CA PRO A 162 -14.74 -10.55 -2.02
C PRO A 162 -13.91 -10.66 -3.30
N ILE A 163 -13.15 -9.62 -3.67
CA ILE A 163 -12.25 -9.64 -4.84
C ILE A 163 -11.15 -10.69 -4.63
N PHE A 164 -10.59 -10.78 -3.43
CA PHE A 164 -9.58 -11.79 -3.10
C PHE A 164 -10.15 -13.22 -3.13
N TRP A 165 -11.42 -13.44 -2.74
CA TRP A 165 -12.07 -14.74 -2.91
C TRP A 165 -12.27 -15.10 -4.38
N ILE A 166 -12.66 -14.14 -5.22
CA ILE A 166 -12.75 -14.34 -6.68
C ILE A 166 -11.37 -14.70 -7.24
N GLY A 167 -10.32 -13.98 -6.81
CA GLY A 167 -8.93 -14.27 -7.19
C GLY A 167 -8.49 -15.67 -6.77
N ALA A 168 -8.75 -16.05 -5.52
CA ALA A 168 -8.45 -17.38 -4.99
C ALA A 168 -9.22 -18.49 -5.73
N TYR A 169 -10.46 -18.23 -6.13
CA TYR A 169 -11.25 -19.15 -6.95
C TYR A 169 -10.62 -19.35 -8.35
N ASN A 170 -10.25 -18.27 -9.02
CA ASN A 170 -9.58 -18.31 -10.32
C ASN A 170 -8.22 -19.02 -10.25
N PHE A 171 -7.52 -18.91 -9.12
CA PHE A 171 -6.25 -19.61 -8.88
C PHE A 171 -6.43 -21.07 -8.47
N GLN A 172 -7.68 -21.57 -8.44
CA GLN A 172 -8.01 -22.95 -8.01
C GLN A 172 -7.49 -23.27 -6.59
N SER A 173 -7.29 -22.23 -5.77
CA SER A 173 -6.81 -22.35 -4.39
C SER A 173 -7.95 -22.29 -3.36
N LEU A 174 -9.17 -21.92 -3.78
CA LEU A 174 -10.34 -21.79 -2.91
C LEU A 174 -11.00 -23.17 -2.69
N GLN A 175 -10.50 -23.89 -1.70
CA GLN A 175 -11.12 -25.12 -1.18
C GLN A 175 -11.95 -24.79 0.07
N PRO A 176 -12.91 -25.63 0.51
CA PRO A 176 -13.67 -25.36 1.74
C PRO A 176 -12.79 -25.07 2.96
N LYS A 177 -11.70 -25.84 3.15
CA LYS A 177 -10.74 -25.61 4.24
C LYS A 177 -10.03 -24.25 4.12
N SER A 178 -9.65 -23.85 2.92
CA SER A 178 -8.94 -22.57 2.69
C SER A 178 -9.90 -21.39 2.76
N PHE A 179 -11.18 -21.57 2.41
CA PHE A 179 -12.22 -20.56 2.62
C PHE A 179 -12.44 -20.28 4.10
N PHE A 180 -12.61 -21.29 4.94
CA PHE A 180 -12.73 -21.09 6.38
C PHE A 180 -11.46 -20.48 6.99
N ALA A 181 -10.27 -20.90 6.52
CA ALA A 181 -9.02 -20.30 6.96
C ALA A 181 -8.93 -18.81 6.58
N SER A 182 -9.43 -18.43 5.41
CA SER A 182 -9.46 -17.01 5.00
C SER A 182 -10.40 -16.19 5.87
N LEU A 183 -11.58 -16.70 6.24
CA LEU A 183 -12.51 -16.05 7.16
C LEU A 183 -11.87 -15.85 8.54
N VAL A 184 -11.25 -16.90 9.08
CA VAL A 184 -10.53 -16.80 10.35
C VAL A 184 -9.39 -15.80 10.23
N GLY A 185 -8.59 -15.86 9.16
CA GLY A 185 -7.48 -14.92 8.91
C GLY A 185 -7.95 -13.46 8.91
N TRP A 186 -9.04 -13.16 8.21
CA TRP A 186 -9.61 -11.81 8.19
C TRP A 186 -10.14 -11.38 9.56
N SER A 187 -10.73 -12.27 10.33
CA SER A 187 -11.31 -11.95 11.64
C SER A 187 -10.26 -11.75 12.74
N VAL A 188 -9.06 -12.36 12.65
CA VAL A 188 -8.01 -12.29 13.68
C VAL A 188 -7.67 -10.85 14.12
N PRO A 189 -7.40 -9.88 13.24
CA PRO A 189 -7.10 -8.51 13.66
C PRO A 189 -8.26 -7.86 14.42
N TYR A 190 -9.50 -8.16 14.03
CA TYR A 190 -10.71 -7.66 14.72
C TYR A 190 -10.90 -8.29 16.10
N TRP A 191 -10.54 -9.57 16.27
CA TRP A 191 -10.53 -10.22 17.57
C TRP A 191 -9.50 -9.59 18.52
N LEU A 192 -8.34 -9.21 18.01
CA LEU A 192 -7.33 -8.50 18.81
C LEU A 192 -7.84 -7.09 19.19
N LEU A 193 -8.46 -6.38 18.25
CA LEU A 193 -9.07 -5.07 18.52
C LEU A 193 -10.20 -5.19 19.55
N LEU A 194 -11.06 -6.22 19.45
CA LEU A 194 -12.14 -6.49 20.38
C LEU A 194 -11.58 -6.77 21.80
N GLY A 195 -10.54 -7.60 21.89
CA GLY A 195 -9.86 -7.88 23.17
C GLY A 195 -9.32 -6.62 23.82
N HIS A 196 -8.68 -5.74 23.03
CA HIS A 196 -8.21 -4.44 23.50
C HIS A 196 -9.37 -3.54 23.94
N ALA A 197 -10.44 -3.42 23.14
CA ALA A 197 -11.61 -2.61 23.45
C ALA A 197 -12.33 -3.06 24.74
N LEU A 198 -12.42 -4.37 24.96
CA LEU A 198 -12.99 -4.95 26.19
C LEU A 198 -12.10 -4.65 27.41
N TYR A 199 -10.78 -4.78 27.27
CA TYR A 199 -9.86 -4.54 28.37
C TYR A 199 -9.87 -3.10 28.87
N TYR A 200 -9.95 -2.13 27.95
CA TYR A 200 -10.00 -0.70 28.27
C TYR A 200 -11.43 -0.13 28.42
N GLY A 201 -12.48 -0.94 28.23
CA GLY A 201 -13.88 -0.50 28.30
C GLY A 201 -14.30 0.43 27.15
N GLN A 202 -13.55 0.46 26.05
CA GLN A 202 -13.74 1.38 24.91
C GLN A 202 -14.35 0.64 23.71
N MET A 203 -15.60 0.18 23.84
CA MET A 203 -16.27 -0.57 22.77
C MET A 203 -16.47 0.25 21.48
N GLU A 204 -16.43 1.58 21.56
CA GLU A 204 -16.48 2.45 20.38
C GLU A 204 -15.33 2.17 19.40
N LEU A 205 -14.13 1.91 19.90
CA LEU A 205 -12.95 1.61 19.06
C LEU A 205 -13.18 0.39 18.16
N PHE A 206 -13.91 -0.61 18.66
CA PHE A 206 -14.24 -1.80 17.85
C PHE A 206 -15.27 -1.50 16.76
N CYS A 207 -16.26 -0.64 17.05
CA CYS A 207 -17.33 -0.30 16.11
C CYS A 207 -16.88 0.71 15.04
N GLN A 208 -15.82 1.47 15.31
CA GLN A 208 -15.34 2.56 14.44
C GLN A 208 -15.04 2.14 13.00
N PRO A 209 -14.24 1.10 12.70
CA PRO A 209 -13.94 0.69 11.32
C PRO A 209 -15.20 0.36 10.51
N PHE A 210 -16.22 -0.21 11.17
CA PHE A 210 -17.48 -0.53 10.51
C PHE A 210 -18.33 0.71 10.25
N ARG A 211 -18.32 1.68 11.17
CA ARG A 211 -19.00 2.97 10.99
C ARG A 211 -18.35 3.78 9.88
N GLU A 212 -17.03 3.86 9.86
CA GLU A 212 -16.25 4.57 8.86
C GLU A 212 -16.37 3.95 7.46
N LEU A 213 -16.61 2.62 7.37
CA LEU A 213 -16.92 1.96 6.12
C LEU A 213 -18.25 2.44 5.51
N VAL A 214 -19.26 2.70 6.36
CA VAL A 214 -20.60 3.12 5.93
C VAL A 214 -20.67 4.63 5.71
N THR A 215 -19.99 5.40 6.56
CA THR A 215 -19.86 6.84 6.39
C THR A 215 -18.76 7.11 5.37
N PHE A 216 -19.13 7.07 4.08
CA PHE A 216 -18.28 7.64 3.03
C PHE A 216 -18.15 9.14 3.30
N ALA A 217 -17.21 9.54 4.14
CA ALA A 217 -16.80 10.92 4.20
C ALA A 217 -16.28 11.27 2.80
N PRO A 218 -16.90 12.22 2.06
CA PRO A 218 -16.30 12.66 0.82
C PRO A 218 -14.94 13.23 1.20
N THR A 219 -13.88 12.51 0.83
CA THR A 219 -12.54 13.07 0.88
C THR A 219 -12.64 14.38 0.15
N ARG A 220 -12.51 15.49 0.85
CA ARG A 220 -12.38 16.80 0.21
C ARG A 220 -11.06 16.72 -0.54
N PHE A 221 -11.18 16.46 -1.83
CA PHE A 221 -10.05 16.47 -2.75
C PHE A 221 -9.61 17.92 -2.94
N ASP A 222 -8.96 18.47 -1.95
CA ASP A 222 -8.28 19.77 -2.03
C ASP A 222 -6.96 19.56 -2.76
N TYR A 223 -7.06 19.00 -3.99
CA TYR A 223 -5.90 18.81 -4.84
C TYR A 223 -5.35 20.17 -5.27
N GLN A 224 -4.10 20.38 -4.98
CA GLN A 224 -3.36 21.49 -5.56
C GLN A 224 -3.34 21.34 -7.09
N PRO A 225 -3.37 22.45 -7.86
CA PRO A 225 -3.42 22.40 -9.34
C PRO A 225 -2.35 21.51 -9.98
N TRP A 226 -1.18 21.41 -9.35
CA TRP A 226 -0.06 20.59 -9.83
C TRP A 226 -0.27 19.09 -9.55
N GLU A 227 -1.01 18.71 -8.52
CA GLU A 227 -1.40 17.32 -8.25
C GLU A 227 -2.43 16.83 -9.27
N LEU A 228 -3.39 17.69 -9.62
CA LEU A 228 -4.33 17.42 -10.71
C LEU A 228 -3.63 17.28 -12.06
N ALA A 229 -2.61 18.09 -12.31
CA ALA A 229 -1.82 17.99 -13.54
C ALA A 229 -1.04 16.68 -13.62
N THR A 230 -0.44 16.20 -12.51
CA THR A 230 0.25 14.91 -12.45
C THR A 230 -0.71 13.74 -12.62
N LEU A 231 -1.89 13.80 -11.99
CA LEU A 231 -2.92 12.77 -12.12
C LEU A 231 -3.47 12.72 -13.54
N GLY A 232 -3.71 13.88 -14.18
CA GLY A 232 -4.09 13.99 -15.59
C GLY A 232 -3.03 13.43 -16.54
N TYR A 233 -1.75 13.72 -16.29
CA TYR A 233 -0.65 13.17 -17.06
C TYR A 233 -0.55 11.63 -16.94
N LEU A 234 -0.70 11.08 -15.74
CA LEU A 234 -0.73 9.64 -15.52
C LEU A 234 -1.91 8.97 -16.24
N LEU A 235 -3.08 9.61 -16.22
CA LEU A 235 -4.27 9.11 -16.91
C LEU A 235 -4.07 9.09 -18.42
N VAL A 236 -3.46 10.15 -18.99
CA VAL A 236 -3.09 10.19 -20.41
C VAL A 236 -2.09 9.09 -20.75
N LEU A 237 -1.05 8.88 -19.93
CA LEU A 237 -0.09 7.80 -20.14
C LEU A 237 -0.77 6.42 -20.10
N PHE A 238 -1.72 6.22 -19.21
CA PHE A 238 -2.47 4.96 -19.11
C PHE A 238 -3.34 4.70 -20.34
N ILE A 239 -3.97 5.75 -20.91
CA ILE A 239 -4.80 5.62 -22.13
C ILE A 239 -3.95 5.36 -23.36
N VAL A 240 -2.74 5.94 -23.44
CA VAL A 240 -1.84 5.83 -24.61
C VAL A 240 -1.01 4.53 -24.59
N SER A 241 -0.86 3.89 -23.41
CA SER A 241 -0.14 2.63 -23.24
C SER A 241 -0.97 1.43 -23.66
#